data_f3605fdc1a2652e5daa4b341964ce042
#
_entry.id   f3605fdc1a2652e5daa4b341964ce042
#
_cell.length_a   1.000
_cell.length_b   1.000
_cell.length_c   1.000
_cell.angle_alpha   90.00
_cell.angle_beta   90.00
_cell.angle_gamma   90.00
#
_symmetry.space_group_name_H-M   'P 1'
#
loop_
_entity.id
_entity.type
_entity.pdbx_description
1 polymer ?
#
loop_
_entity_poly.entity_id
_entity_poly.type
_entity_poly.pdbx_seq_one_letter_code
_entity_poly.pdbx_strand_id
1 'polypeptide(L)'
;MTEQIGKVTLDYTFYNGQDQYSDGDIENDLLQLIMEEPDVEKILAEDDRWPVLYHFSPVRQNILEWYPFKKDASVLEIGAGCGAISGVLCRNAKHVTSVDLSKRRSLINANRCLL
;
A
#
# COMPACT_ATOMS: atom_id res chain seq x y z
N MET A 1 0.16 -19.12 5.52
CA MET A 1 -1.14 -18.83 4.88
C MET A 1 -1.01 -17.65 3.95
N THR A 2 -1.55 -17.76 2.77
CA THR A 2 -1.49 -16.67 1.77
C THR A 2 -2.89 -16.30 1.29
N GLU A 3 -3.00 -15.08 0.78
CA GLU A 3 -4.21 -14.55 0.18
C GLU A 3 -3.84 -13.80 -1.10
N GLN A 4 -4.63 -13.99 -2.16
CA GLN A 4 -4.37 -13.34 -3.43
C GLN A 4 -5.34 -12.19 -3.66
N ILE A 5 -4.82 -10.98 -3.93
CA ILE A 5 -5.59 -9.81 -4.30
C ILE A 5 -5.02 -9.28 -5.61
N GLY A 6 -5.71 -9.53 -6.72
CA GLY A 6 -5.19 -9.18 -8.03
C GLY A 6 -3.82 -9.82 -8.29
N LYS A 7 -2.82 -9.01 -8.57
CA LYS A 7 -1.44 -9.47 -8.79
C LYS A 7 -0.64 -9.61 -7.51
N VAL A 8 -1.21 -9.23 -6.37
CA VAL A 8 -0.51 -9.20 -5.10
C VAL A 8 -0.78 -10.47 -4.32
N THR A 9 0.28 -11.09 -3.83
CA THR A 9 0.18 -12.21 -2.89
C THR A 9 0.51 -11.69 -1.49
N LEU A 10 -0.45 -11.83 -0.58
CA LEU A 10 -0.26 -11.51 0.84
C LEU A 10 0.15 -12.78 1.57
N ASP A 11 1.27 -12.72 2.28
CA ASP A 11 1.79 -13.85 3.04
C ASP A 11 1.75 -13.52 4.53
N TYR A 12 0.93 -14.25 5.28
CA TYR A 12 0.72 -14.04 6.71
C TYR A 12 1.50 -15.03 7.58
N THR A 13 2.46 -15.76 7.01
CA THR A 13 3.19 -16.81 7.73
C THR A 13 3.80 -16.31 9.04
N PHE A 14 4.34 -15.09 9.03
CA PHE A 14 5.01 -14.50 10.19
C PHE A 14 4.16 -13.47 10.93
N TYR A 15 2.90 -13.33 10.55
CA TYR A 15 2.01 -12.38 11.23
C TYR A 15 1.66 -12.92 12.62
N ASN A 16 1.81 -12.07 13.65
CA ASN A 16 1.62 -12.47 15.04
C ASN A 16 0.15 -12.44 15.50
N GLY A 17 -0.78 -12.09 14.61
CA GLY A 17 -2.21 -12.06 14.91
C GLY A 17 -2.73 -10.72 15.47
N GLN A 18 -1.85 -9.74 15.65
CA GLN A 18 -2.22 -8.43 16.18
C GLN A 18 -1.58 -7.31 15.38
N ASP A 19 -2.36 -6.29 15.05
CA ASP A 19 -1.85 -5.08 14.42
C ASP A 19 -1.31 -4.14 15.50
N GLN A 20 0.02 -4.04 15.60
CA GLN A 20 0.69 -3.29 16.65
C GLN A 20 0.90 -1.81 16.32
N TYR A 21 1.12 -1.49 15.05
CA TYR A 21 1.32 -0.12 14.59
C TYR A 21 0.11 0.30 13.77
N SER A 22 -0.68 1.22 14.33
CA SER A 22 -1.96 1.56 13.75
C SER A 22 -2.34 2.98 14.14
N ASP A 23 -3.00 3.69 13.21
CA ASP A 23 -3.65 4.96 13.50
C ASP A 23 -5.06 4.76 14.08
N GLY A 24 -5.41 3.53 14.43
CA GLY A 24 -6.69 3.19 15.03
C GLY A 24 -7.77 2.88 14.01
N ASP A 25 -9.03 3.13 14.38
CA ASP A 25 -10.19 2.72 13.60
C ASP A 25 -10.29 3.40 12.24
N ILE A 26 -9.62 4.54 12.06
CA ILE A 26 -9.59 5.21 10.76
C ILE A 26 -9.02 4.29 9.66
N GLU A 27 -8.15 3.37 10.01
CA GLU A 27 -7.60 2.43 9.04
C GLU A 27 -8.64 1.45 8.51
N ASN A 28 -9.68 1.14 9.28
CA ASN A 28 -10.82 0.37 8.77
C ASN A 28 -11.55 1.15 7.69
N ASP A 29 -11.71 2.47 7.88
CA ASP A 29 -12.33 3.34 6.88
C ASP A 29 -11.48 3.41 5.62
N LEU A 30 -10.15 3.52 5.77
CA LEU A 30 -9.23 3.54 4.64
C LEU A 30 -9.33 2.26 3.82
N LEU A 31 -9.37 1.10 4.49
CA LEU A 31 -9.51 -0.18 3.82
C LEU A 31 -10.83 -0.26 3.06
N GLN A 32 -11.92 0.15 3.69
CA GLN A 32 -13.23 0.15 3.05
C GLN A 32 -13.25 1.08 1.82
N LEU A 33 -12.72 2.29 1.94
CA LEU A 33 -12.65 3.24 0.84
C LEU A 33 -11.92 2.66 -0.37
N ILE A 34 -10.75 2.07 -0.17
CA ILE A 34 -9.96 1.55 -1.29
C ILE A 34 -10.57 0.28 -1.89
N MET A 35 -11.28 -0.51 -1.10
CA MET A 35 -11.99 -1.68 -1.61
C MET A 35 -13.20 -1.29 -2.47
N GLU A 36 -13.90 -0.22 -2.11
CA GLU A 36 -15.07 0.27 -2.83
C GLU A 36 -14.68 1.07 -4.08
N GLU A 37 -13.61 1.86 -3.99
CA GLU A 37 -13.11 2.67 -5.10
C GLU A 37 -11.59 2.55 -5.20
N PRO A 38 -11.08 1.70 -6.10
CA PRO A 38 -9.62 1.52 -6.24
C PRO A 38 -8.89 2.73 -6.83
N ASP A 39 -9.60 3.68 -7.40
CA ASP A 39 -8.98 4.90 -7.93
C ASP A 39 -8.79 5.92 -6.80
N VAL A 40 -7.56 6.02 -6.33
CA VAL A 40 -7.17 6.91 -5.23
C VAL A 40 -7.52 8.38 -5.53
N GLU A 41 -7.39 8.81 -6.79
CA GLU A 41 -7.72 10.19 -7.15
C GLU A 41 -9.19 10.52 -6.89
N LYS A 42 -10.09 9.58 -7.16
CA LYS A 42 -11.51 9.76 -6.85
C LYS A 42 -11.77 9.83 -5.35
N ILE A 43 -11.10 8.98 -4.58
CA ILE A 43 -11.21 9.03 -3.12
C ILE A 43 -10.79 10.39 -2.61
N LEU A 44 -9.64 10.89 -3.06
CA LEU A 44 -9.09 12.18 -2.63
C LEU A 44 -9.96 13.37 -3.05
N ALA A 45 -10.67 13.25 -4.16
CA ALA A 45 -11.58 14.29 -4.62
C ALA A 45 -12.83 14.43 -3.74
N GLU A 46 -13.25 13.34 -3.09
CA GLU A 46 -14.51 13.30 -2.34
C GLU A 46 -14.34 13.29 -0.82
N ASP A 47 -13.16 12.94 -0.32
CA ASP A 47 -12.90 12.79 1.12
C ASP A 47 -11.72 13.66 1.53
N ASP A 48 -11.98 14.69 2.35
CA ASP A 48 -10.98 15.66 2.76
C ASP A 48 -10.40 15.41 4.16
N ARG A 49 -10.71 14.28 4.75
CA ARG A 49 -10.16 13.94 6.07
C ARG A 49 -8.65 13.80 6.00
N TRP A 50 -7.97 14.33 7.01
CA TRP A 50 -6.50 14.30 7.05
C TRP A 50 -5.89 12.91 6.90
N PRO A 51 -6.37 11.86 7.59
CA PRO A 51 -5.78 10.54 7.41
C PRO A 51 -5.91 9.99 5.99
N VAL A 52 -7.01 10.33 5.29
CA VAL A 52 -7.21 9.92 3.90
C VAL A 52 -6.17 10.61 3.01
N LEU A 53 -5.99 11.91 3.18
CA LEU A 53 -4.97 12.66 2.44
C LEU A 53 -3.56 12.13 2.75
N TYR A 54 -3.26 11.94 4.03
CA TYR A 54 -1.95 11.50 4.47
C TYR A 54 -1.55 10.14 3.88
N HIS A 55 -2.48 9.17 3.91
CA HIS A 55 -2.16 7.81 3.48
C HIS A 55 -2.30 7.61 1.97
N PHE A 56 -3.22 8.30 1.31
CA PHE A 56 -3.54 8.05 -0.09
C PHE A 56 -2.93 9.04 -1.07
N SER A 57 -2.42 10.19 -0.61
CA SER A 57 -1.79 11.15 -1.51
C SER A 57 -0.59 10.53 -2.23
N PRO A 58 -0.45 10.75 -3.55
CA PRO A 58 0.70 10.24 -4.30
C PRO A 58 1.97 11.06 -4.09
N VAL A 59 1.92 12.14 -3.32
CA VAL A 59 3.03 13.10 -3.18
C VAL A 59 4.31 12.43 -2.69
N ARG A 60 4.20 11.47 -1.77
CA ARG A 60 5.40 10.80 -1.24
C ARG A 60 6.13 9.93 -2.26
N GLN A 61 5.48 9.57 -3.36
CA GLN A 61 6.15 8.84 -4.44
C GLN A 61 7.26 9.65 -5.09
N ASN A 62 7.22 10.98 -4.98
CA ASN A 62 8.25 11.86 -5.53
C ASN A 62 9.64 11.56 -4.99
N ILE A 63 9.74 10.95 -3.82
CA ILE A 63 11.05 10.60 -3.25
C ILE A 63 11.81 9.59 -4.11
N LEU A 64 11.12 8.80 -4.91
CA LEU A 64 11.70 7.75 -5.75
C LEU A 64 11.36 7.86 -7.24
N GLU A 65 10.52 8.82 -7.65
CA GLU A 65 10.12 8.97 -9.04
C GLU A 65 11.33 9.23 -9.97
N TRP A 66 12.35 9.87 -9.46
CA TRP A 66 13.57 10.21 -10.21
C TRP A 66 14.55 9.04 -10.34
N TYR A 67 14.39 7.98 -9.53
CA TYR A 67 15.38 6.92 -9.46
C TYR A 67 15.33 6.03 -10.72
N PRO A 68 16.48 5.79 -11.38
CA PRO A 68 16.52 4.99 -12.60
C PRO A 68 16.56 3.49 -12.28
N PHE A 69 15.40 2.90 -12.02
CA PHE A 69 15.34 1.46 -11.75
C PHE A 69 15.77 0.65 -12.96
N LYS A 70 16.49 -0.45 -12.74
CA LYS A 70 16.76 -1.42 -13.79
C LYS A 70 15.47 -2.15 -14.16
N LYS A 71 15.34 -2.55 -15.45
CA LYS A 71 14.13 -3.23 -15.94
C LYS A 71 13.77 -4.51 -15.18
N ASP A 72 14.80 -5.23 -14.73
CA ASP A 72 14.65 -6.51 -14.03
C ASP A 72 14.85 -6.38 -12.52
N ALA A 73 14.73 -5.19 -11.98
CA ALA A 73 14.97 -4.93 -10.58
C ALA A 73 14.05 -5.73 -9.67
N SER A 74 14.63 -6.29 -8.62
CA SER A 74 13.88 -6.85 -7.48
C SER A 74 14.08 -5.91 -6.30
N VAL A 75 13.00 -5.47 -5.67
CA VAL A 75 13.03 -4.47 -4.60
C VAL A 75 12.44 -5.06 -3.34
N LEU A 76 13.07 -4.80 -2.21
CA LEU A 76 12.53 -5.06 -0.89
C LEU A 76 12.16 -3.72 -0.26
N GLU A 77 10.89 -3.56 0.05
CA GLU A 77 10.36 -2.39 0.74
C GLU A 77 10.06 -2.75 2.19
N ILE A 78 10.75 -2.12 3.14
CA ILE A 78 10.58 -2.39 4.56
C ILE A 78 9.73 -1.27 5.18
N GLY A 79 8.66 -1.67 5.89
CA GLY A 79 7.76 -0.71 6.49
C GLY A 79 6.85 -0.03 5.48
N ALA A 80 6.24 -0.80 4.60
CA ALA A 80 5.45 -0.26 3.50
C ALA A 80 4.22 0.53 3.94
N GLY A 81 3.65 0.20 5.10
CA GLY A 81 2.43 0.83 5.60
C GLY A 81 1.27 0.67 4.64
N CYS A 82 0.53 1.74 4.43
CA CYS A 82 -0.62 1.76 3.50
C CYS A 82 -0.22 1.94 2.03
N GLY A 83 1.07 1.88 1.73
CA GLY A 83 1.55 1.90 0.35
C GLY A 83 1.78 3.28 -0.25
N ALA A 84 2.12 4.27 0.56
CA ALA A 84 2.35 5.63 0.06
C ALA A 84 3.46 5.70 -1.01
N ILE A 85 4.42 4.77 -0.97
CA ILE A 85 5.56 4.73 -1.89
C ILE A 85 5.50 3.49 -2.79
N SER A 86 4.82 2.43 -2.36
CA SER A 86 4.80 1.14 -3.07
C SER A 86 4.41 1.26 -4.54
N GLY A 87 3.54 2.19 -4.89
CA GLY A 87 3.08 2.38 -6.27
C GLY A 87 4.22 2.67 -7.24
N VAL A 88 5.17 3.52 -6.86
CA VAL A 88 6.31 3.83 -7.73
C VAL A 88 7.21 2.61 -7.91
N LEU A 89 7.36 1.80 -6.87
CA LEU A 89 8.12 0.56 -6.96
C LEU A 89 7.44 -0.43 -7.89
N CYS A 90 6.12 -0.61 -7.74
CA CYS A 90 5.34 -1.54 -8.55
C CYS A 90 5.35 -1.18 -10.05
N ARG A 91 5.40 0.11 -10.38
CA ARG A 91 5.46 0.55 -11.77
C ARG A 91 6.83 0.37 -12.41
N ASN A 92 7.90 0.36 -11.62
CA ASN A 92 9.26 0.43 -12.15
C ASN A 92 10.10 -0.82 -11.93
N ALA A 93 9.75 -1.67 -10.97
CA ALA A 93 10.50 -2.89 -10.68
C ALA A 93 9.77 -4.11 -11.25
N LYS A 94 10.53 -5.14 -11.57
CA LYS A 94 9.96 -6.41 -12.03
C LYS A 94 9.30 -7.17 -10.90
N HIS A 95 9.90 -7.13 -9.71
CA HIS A 95 9.40 -7.80 -8.53
C HIS A 95 9.56 -6.90 -7.31
N VAL A 96 8.52 -6.78 -6.50
CA VAL A 96 8.54 -6.01 -5.26
C VAL A 96 8.07 -6.91 -4.12
N THR A 97 8.87 -6.96 -3.06
CA THR A 97 8.45 -7.57 -1.80
C THR A 97 8.32 -6.45 -0.77
N SER A 98 7.10 -6.24 -0.29
CA SER A 98 6.82 -5.23 0.73
C SER A 98 6.53 -5.91 2.05
N VAL A 99 7.15 -5.44 3.14
CA VAL A 99 6.93 -5.99 4.47
C VAL A 99 6.41 -4.92 5.41
N ASP A 100 5.45 -5.33 6.25
CA ASP A 100 4.88 -4.48 7.28
C ASP A 100 4.36 -5.37 8.42
N LEU A 101 4.30 -4.82 9.62
CA LEU A 101 3.81 -5.54 10.79
C LEU A 101 2.28 -5.61 10.86
N SER A 102 1.58 -4.75 10.11
CA SER A 102 0.13 -4.64 10.15
C SER A 102 -0.50 -5.38 8.98
N LYS A 103 -1.36 -6.34 9.28
CA LYS A 103 -2.17 -7.02 8.27
C LYS A 103 -3.11 -6.05 7.56
N ARG A 104 -3.76 -5.18 8.33
CA ARG A 104 -4.71 -4.20 7.79
C ARG A 104 -4.04 -3.23 6.82
N ARG A 105 -2.87 -2.70 7.17
CA ARG A 105 -2.11 -1.82 6.28
C ARG A 105 -1.67 -2.54 5.01
N SER A 106 -1.25 -3.79 5.12
CA SER A 106 -0.88 -4.60 3.97
C SER A 106 -2.06 -4.86 3.03
N LEU A 107 -3.26 -5.06 3.58
CA LEU A 107 -4.48 -5.17 2.79
C LEU A 107 -4.81 -3.88 2.06
N ILE A 108 -4.66 -2.73 2.71
CA ILE A 108 -4.85 -1.42 2.07
C ILE A 108 -3.86 -1.27 0.91
N ASN A 109 -2.59 -1.56 1.15
CA ASN A 109 -1.55 -1.46 0.12
C ASN A 109 -1.85 -2.37 -1.07
N ALA A 110 -2.22 -3.63 -0.81
CA ALA A 110 -2.54 -4.58 -1.87
C ALA A 110 -3.70 -4.10 -2.75
N ASN A 111 -4.72 -3.51 -2.14
CA ASN A 111 -5.86 -2.98 -2.89
C ASN A 111 -5.49 -1.73 -3.70
N ARG A 112 -4.49 -0.96 -3.28
CA ARG A 112 -3.96 0.17 -4.07
C ARG A 112 -3.19 -0.30 -5.30
N CYS A 113 -2.54 -1.45 -5.22
CA CYS A 113 -1.69 -1.97 -6.29
C CYS A 113 -2.46 -2.74 -7.37
N LEU A 114 -3.80 -2.74 -7.34
CA LEU A 114 -4.62 -3.39 -8.36
C LEU A 114 -4.54 -2.72 -9.73
N LEU A 115 -4.23 -1.45 -9.74
CA LEU A 115 -4.08 -0.66 -10.94
C LEU A 115 -2.59 -0.47 -11.26
#